data_1b262d13b0475bea3b520b2175c14735
#
_entry.id   1b262d13b0475bea3b520b2175c14735
#
_cell.length_a   1.000
_cell.length_b   1.000
_cell.length_c   1.000
_cell.angle_alpha   90.00
_cell.angle_beta   90.00
_cell.angle_gamma   90.00
#
_symmetry.space_group_name_H-M   'P 1'
#
loop_
_entity.id
_entity.type
_entity.pdbx_description
1 polymer ?
#
loop_
_entity_poly.entity_id
_entity_poly.type
_entity_poly.pdbx_seq_one_letter_code
_entity_poly.pdbx_strand_id
1 'polypeptide(L)'
;MSGIQAPDKETMEACRLYVDNLIKPIHSLGKLEDIAVRLAGITGKIKPGKLNKGIIIMAGDTAVDGENKTGGKTSLTEVQMASRGLGTVSAVARTLGAPVYLIDVGLEQNTNDIEGVLTNKVVYGTHRGNPALDQDAVSAAISIGMSVARTLAVQGIQAVGLGNIGERS
;
A
#
# COMPACT_ATOMS: atom_id res chain seq x y z
N MET A 1 9.66 16.80 1.37
CA MET A 1 9.45 15.87 0.23
C MET A 1 10.42 16.14 -0.92
N SER A 2 11.68 16.37 -0.63
CA SER A 2 12.72 16.57 -1.63
C SER A 2 13.30 15.21 -2.01
N GLY A 3 12.97 14.69 -3.18
CA GLY A 3 13.55 13.43 -3.69
C GLY A 3 12.67 12.66 -4.67
N ILE A 4 11.40 13.03 -4.85
CA ILE A 4 10.55 12.42 -5.88
C ILE A 4 10.81 13.18 -7.18
N GLN A 5 11.42 12.51 -8.15
CA GLN A 5 11.65 13.05 -9.48
C GLN A 5 10.39 12.92 -10.34
N ALA A 6 10.17 13.88 -11.22
CA ALA A 6 9.13 13.78 -12.23
C ALA A 6 9.46 12.64 -13.21
N PRO A 7 8.46 11.94 -13.76
CA PRO A 7 8.68 10.93 -14.79
C PRO A 7 9.41 11.54 -16.00
N ASP A 8 10.33 10.79 -16.56
CA ASP A 8 11.10 11.22 -17.75
C ASP A 8 10.21 11.28 -18.98
N LYS A 9 10.03 12.48 -19.52
CA LYS A 9 9.13 12.74 -20.66
C LYS A 9 9.63 12.11 -21.95
N GLU A 10 10.94 12.10 -22.16
CA GLU A 10 11.55 11.54 -23.38
C GLU A 10 11.31 10.03 -23.45
N THR A 11 11.54 9.33 -22.34
CA THR A 11 11.23 7.89 -22.24
C THR A 11 9.74 7.59 -22.37
N MET A 12 8.87 8.46 -21.85
CA MET A 12 7.42 8.33 -22.02
C MET A 12 7.02 8.43 -23.49
N GLU A 13 7.56 9.39 -24.23
CA GLU A 13 7.26 9.60 -25.63
C GLU A 13 7.79 8.43 -26.49
N ALA A 14 9.01 7.99 -26.24
CA ALA A 14 9.58 6.82 -26.89
C ALA A 14 8.75 5.54 -26.63
N CYS A 15 8.24 5.37 -25.39
CA CYS A 15 7.37 4.26 -25.04
C CYS A 15 6.03 4.35 -25.78
N ARG A 16 5.44 5.54 -25.89
CA ARG A 16 4.19 5.75 -26.64
C ARG A 16 4.34 5.35 -28.09
N LEU A 17 5.39 5.85 -28.76
CA LEU A 17 5.70 5.48 -30.14
C LEU A 17 5.92 3.97 -30.29
N TYR A 18 6.60 3.34 -29.32
CA TYR A 18 6.79 1.89 -29.33
C TYR A 18 5.45 1.16 -29.25
N VAL A 19 4.55 1.56 -28.35
CA VAL A 19 3.24 0.94 -28.15
C VAL A 19 2.34 1.13 -29.38
N ASP A 20 2.38 2.30 -30.02
CA ASP A 20 1.59 2.60 -31.22
C ASP A 20 2.06 1.80 -32.43
N ASN A 21 3.34 1.45 -32.49
CA ASN A 21 3.91 0.61 -33.56
C ASN A 21 3.75 -0.91 -33.35
N LEU A 22 3.13 -1.34 -32.25
CA LEU A 22 2.79 -2.75 -32.07
C LEU A 22 1.69 -3.20 -33.05
N ILE A 23 1.71 -4.49 -33.43
CA ILE A 23 0.68 -5.08 -34.32
C ILE A 23 -0.64 -5.20 -33.54
N LYS A 24 -1.35 -4.09 -33.45
CA LYS A 24 -2.67 -3.94 -32.81
C LYS A 24 -3.35 -2.68 -33.32
N PRO A 25 -4.68 -2.54 -33.22
CA PRO A 25 -5.33 -1.26 -33.45
C PRO A 25 -4.79 -0.20 -32.46
N ILE A 26 -4.59 1.01 -32.94
CA ILE A 26 -4.14 2.14 -32.11
C ILE A 26 -5.11 2.32 -30.94
N HIS A 27 -4.58 2.50 -29.73
CA HIS A 27 -5.33 2.66 -28.46
C HIS A 27 -6.22 1.47 -28.06
N SER A 28 -6.05 0.31 -28.65
CA SER A 28 -6.89 -0.87 -28.36
C SER A 28 -6.77 -1.39 -26.92
N LEU A 29 -5.67 -1.10 -26.22
CA LEU A 29 -5.46 -1.50 -24.84
C LEU A 29 -5.89 -0.41 -23.81
N GLY A 30 -6.34 0.75 -24.31
CA GLY A 30 -6.90 1.82 -23.47
C GLY A 30 -5.97 2.24 -22.35
N LYS A 31 -6.47 2.24 -21.11
CA LYS A 31 -5.71 2.64 -19.91
C LYS A 31 -4.42 1.87 -19.66
N LEU A 32 -4.29 0.66 -20.17
CA LEU A 32 -3.05 -0.11 -20.04
C LEU A 32 -1.89 0.54 -20.78
N GLU A 33 -2.16 1.19 -21.92
CA GLU A 33 -1.14 1.94 -22.66
C GLU A 33 -0.66 3.15 -21.87
N ASP A 34 -1.57 3.90 -21.24
CA ASP A 34 -1.23 5.02 -20.39
C ASP A 34 -0.38 4.60 -19.16
N ILE A 35 -0.74 3.46 -18.55
CA ILE A 35 0.02 2.89 -17.43
C ILE A 35 1.42 2.51 -17.89
N ALA A 36 1.54 1.84 -19.04
CA ALA A 36 2.84 1.43 -19.59
C ALA A 36 3.74 2.64 -19.85
N VAL A 37 3.20 3.69 -20.47
CA VAL A 37 3.91 4.94 -20.75
C VAL A 37 4.39 5.62 -19.46
N ARG A 38 3.51 5.70 -18.43
CA ARG A 38 3.89 6.28 -17.13
C ARG A 38 4.97 5.47 -16.44
N LEU A 39 4.86 4.14 -16.46
CA LEU A 39 5.89 3.25 -15.89
C LEU A 39 7.23 3.42 -16.61
N ALA A 40 7.23 3.57 -17.92
CA ALA A 40 8.44 3.85 -18.69
C ALA A 40 9.12 5.13 -18.19
N GLY A 41 8.35 6.22 -18.03
CA GLY A 41 8.90 7.48 -17.50
C GLY A 41 9.39 7.40 -16.07
N ILE A 42 8.74 6.61 -15.20
CA ILE A 42 9.17 6.41 -13.80
C ILE A 42 10.45 5.58 -13.73
N THR A 43 10.58 4.56 -14.58
CA THR A 43 11.70 3.62 -14.56
C THR A 43 12.87 4.04 -15.44
N GLY A 44 12.69 5.02 -16.32
CA GLY A 44 13.67 5.39 -17.35
C GLY A 44 13.90 4.30 -18.41
N LYS A 45 12.94 3.39 -18.59
CA LYS A 45 13.03 2.26 -19.51
C LYS A 45 11.79 2.18 -20.39
N ILE A 46 11.96 2.19 -21.71
CA ILE A 46 10.86 2.04 -22.68
C ILE A 46 10.08 0.74 -22.43
N LYS A 47 10.78 -0.32 -22.00
CA LYS A 47 10.20 -1.62 -21.61
C LYS A 47 10.64 -1.93 -20.19
N PRO A 48 9.90 -1.51 -19.16
CA PRO A 48 10.31 -1.67 -17.75
C PRO A 48 10.42 -3.14 -17.30
N GLY A 49 9.78 -4.06 -18.00
CA GLY A 49 9.79 -5.47 -17.64
C GLY A 49 8.90 -5.80 -16.45
N LYS A 50 9.17 -6.95 -15.81
CA LYS A 50 8.42 -7.39 -14.64
C LYS A 50 8.90 -6.63 -13.39
N LEU A 51 7.97 -5.98 -12.69
CA LEU A 51 8.26 -5.28 -11.44
C LEU A 51 8.16 -6.23 -10.25
N ASN A 52 9.06 -6.06 -9.28
CA ASN A 52 8.91 -6.67 -7.96
C ASN A 52 7.80 -5.94 -7.20
N LYS A 53 6.80 -6.67 -6.77
CA LYS A 53 5.58 -6.14 -6.17
C LYS A 53 5.49 -6.52 -4.70
N GLY A 54 4.86 -5.68 -3.90
CA GLY A 54 4.46 -5.97 -2.54
C GLY A 54 3.11 -5.36 -2.22
N ILE A 55 2.45 -5.84 -1.18
CA ILE A 55 1.22 -5.28 -0.66
C ILE A 55 1.48 -4.83 0.76
N ILE A 56 1.15 -3.58 1.08
CA ILE A 56 1.19 -3.03 2.43
C ILE A 56 -0.24 -2.94 2.93
N ILE A 57 -0.51 -3.53 4.08
CA ILE A 57 -1.77 -3.37 4.80
C ILE A 57 -1.48 -2.60 6.08
N MET A 58 -2.05 -1.40 6.16
CA MET A 58 -2.06 -0.61 7.39
C MET A 58 -3.28 -0.98 8.20
N ALA A 59 -3.08 -1.36 9.45
CA ALA A 59 -4.15 -1.77 10.35
C ALA A 59 -4.35 -0.70 11.44
N GLY A 60 -5.57 -0.20 11.58
CA GLY A 60 -5.89 0.80 12.58
C GLY A 60 -7.40 0.94 12.77
N ASP A 61 -7.82 1.12 14.01
CA ASP A 61 -9.21 1.31 14.39
C ASP A 61 -9.48 2.78 14.68
N THR A 62 -10.66 3.26 14.29
CA THR A 62 -11.14 4.59 14.65
C THR A 62 -12.55 4.54 15.19
N ALA A 63 -12.92 5.47 16.08
CA ALA A 63 -14.28 5.61 16.59
C ALA A 63 -14.78 7.06 16.43
N VAL A 64 -14.73 7.55 15.21
CA VAL A 64 -15.10 8.93 14.89
C VAL A 64 -16.54 9.24 15.29
N ASP A 65 -17.46 8.29 15.03
CA ASP A 65 -18.90 8.45 15.26
C ASP A 65 -19.38 7.80 16.59
N GLY A 66 -18.49 7.52 17.51
CA GLY A 66 -18.85 6.89 18.78
C GLY A 66 -18.02 5.66 19.11
N GLU A 67 -18.67 4.67 19.71
CA GLU A 67 -17.99 3.48 20.20
C GLU A 67 -17.70 2.46 19.09
N ASN A 68 -16.52 1.87 19.15
CA ASN A 68 -16.21 0.67 18.39
C ASN A 68 -17.05 -0.50 18.93
N LYS A 69 -17.95 -1.05 18.11
CA LYS A 69 -18.94 -2.03 18.56
C LYS A 69 -18.31 -3.34 19.02
N THR A 70 -17.18 -3.72 18.48
CA THR A 70 -16.50 -4.99 18.79
C THR A 70 -15.27 -4.81 19.68
N GLY A 71 -14.88 -3.56 20.02
CA GLY A 71 -13.66 -3.27 20.74
C GLY A 71 -12.41 -3.72 19.96
N GLY A 72 -12.45 -3.59 18.62
CA GLY A 72 -11.34 -3.97 17.75
C GLY A 72 -11.16 -5.49 17.55
N LYS A 73 -12.07 -6.32 18.04
CA LYS A 73 -11.94 -7.79 17.91
C LYS A 73 -12.04 -8.27 16.46
N THR A 74 -12.88 -7.62 15.65
CA THR A 74 -13.02 -7.93 14.22
C THR A 74 -11.72 -7.63 13.49
N SER A 75 -11.16 -6.44 13.68
CA SER A 75 -9.89 -6.03 13.08
C SER A 75 -8.74 -6.93 13.50
N LEU A 76 -8.67 -7.30 14.79
CA LEU A 76 -7.68 -8.25 15.29
C LEU A 76 -7.78 -9.60 14.58
N THR A 77 -9.02 -10.12 14.42
CA THR A 77 -9.24 -11.40 13.72
C THR A 77 -8.80 -11.32 12.27
N GLU A 78 -9.11 -10.23 11.58
CA GLU A 78 -8.69 -10.02 10.18
C GLU A 78 -7.16 -9.96 10.05
N VAL A 79 -6.49 -9.26 10.95
CA VAL A 79 -5.03 -9.21 10.99
C VAL A 79 -4.42 -10.59 11.26
N GLN A 80 -4.97 -11.35 12.21
CA GLN A 80 -4.54 -12.72 12.49
C GLN A 80 -4.73 -13.65 11.29
N MET A 81 -5.83 -13.52 10.58
CA MET A 81 -6.06 -14.29 9.34
C MET A 81 -5.06 -13.88 8.26
N ALA A 82 -4.87 -12.59 8.05
CA ALA A 82 -3.93 -12.07 7.05
C ALA A 82 -2.48 -12.48 7.35
N SER A 83 -2.04 -12.45 8.62
CA SER A 83 -0.70 -12.88 9.03
C SER A 83 -0.43 -14.37 8.74
N ARG A 84 -1.46 -15.19 8.81
CA ARG A 84 -1.40 -16.63 8.45
C ARG A 84 -1.55 -16.88 6.95
N GLY A 85 -1.59 -15.83 6.13
CA GLY A 85 -1.78 -15.98 4.69
C GLY A 85 -3.21 -16.35 4.28
N LEU A 86 -4.18 -16.17 5.17
CA LEU A 86 -5.59 -16.41 4.94
C LEU A 86 -6.30 -15.11 4.50
N GLY A 87 -7.45 -15.26 3.86
CA GLY A 87 -8.22 -14.12 3.35
C GLY A 87 -7.91 -13.76 1.90
N THR A 88 -8.75 -12.88 1.35
CA THR A 88 -8.78 -12.55 -0.09
C THR A 88 -7.47 -11.92 -0.57
N VAL A 89 -6.96 -10.93 0.18
CA VAL A 89 -5.73 -10.21 -0.20
C VAL A 89 -4.54 -11.17 -0.23
N SER A 90 -4.42 -12.03 0.78
CA SER A 90 -3.33 -13.01 0.87
C SER A 90 -3.39 -14.04 -0.26
N ALA A 91 -4.60 -14.47 -0.66
CA ALA A 91 -4.80 -15.40 -1.77
C ALA A 91 -4.36 -14.77 -3.12
N VAL A 92 -4.81 -13.54 -3.39
CA VAL A 92 -4.42 -12.81 -4.61
C VAL A 92 -2.93 -12.50 -4.62
N ALA A 93 -2.38 -12.04 -3.50
CA ALA A 93 -0.95 -11.75 -3.35
C ALA A 93 -0.07 -12.97 -3.67
N ARG A 94 -0.46 -14.15 -3.19
CA ARG A 94 0.22 -15.42 -3.46
C ARG A 94 0.23 -15.76 -4.94
N THR A 95 -0.92 -15.60 -5.62
CA THR A 95 -1.02 -15.82 -7.08
C THR A 95 -0.11 -14.89 -7.86
N LEU A 96 0.08 -13.66 -7.38
CA LEU A 96 0.93 -12.66 -8.01
C LEU A 96 2.41 -12.76 -7.60
N GLY A 97 2.75 -13.62 -6.64
CA GLY A 97 4.08 -13.68 -6.04
C GLY A 97 4.47 -12.37 -5.34
N ALA A 98 3.50 -11.69 -4.73
CA ALA A 98 3.70 -10.44 -4.01
C ALA A 98 3.67 -10.69 -2.50
N PRO A 99 4.73 -10.36 -1.72
CA PRO A 99 4.67 -10.44 -0.28
C PRO A 99 3.65 -9.44 0.29
N VAL A 100 3.02 -9.81 1.40
CA VAL A 100 2.11 -8.96 2.15
C VAL A 100 2.81 -8.50 3.44
N TYR A 101 2.82 -7.20 3.66
CA TYR A 101 3.39 -6.55 4.84
C TYR A 101 2.24 -6.00 5.69
N LEU A 102 2.11 -6.50 6.90
CA LEU A 102 1.07 -6.09 7.85
C LEU A 102 1.68 -5.15 8.89
N ILE A 103 1.10 -3.96 9.02
CA ILE A 103 1.60 -2.92 9.90
C ILE A 103 0.46 -2.41 10.77
N ASP A 104 0.55 -2.66 12.07
CA ASP A 104 -0.38 -2.10 13.04
C ASP A 104 0.04 -0.66 13.36
N VAL A 105 -0.77 0.28 12.94
CA VAL A 105 -0.58 1.72 13.16
C VAL A 105 -1.55 2.29 14.19
N GLY A 106 -2.44 1.47 14.76
CA GLY A 106 -3.39 1.98 15.74
C GLY A 106 -4.59 1.07 15.99
N LEU A 107 -4.43 -0.23 15.97
CA LEU A 107 -5.49 -1.15 16.41
C LEU A 107 -5.75 -0.99 17.90
N GLU A 108 -7.01 -1.11 18.31
CA GLU A 108 -7.41 -1.09 19.72
C GLU A 108 -6.80 -2.27 20.49
N GLN A 109 -6.74 -3.44 19.86
CA GLN A 109 -6.19 -4.65 20.43
C GLN A 109 -4.67 -4.73 20.29
N ASN A 110 -4.03 -5.51 21.15
CA ASN A 110 -2.60 -5.76 21.10
C ASN A 110 -2.25 -6.77 19.99
N THR A 111 -1.25 -6.45 19.20
CA THR A 111 -0.76 -7.28 18.09
C THR A 111 0.70 -7.71 18.23
N ASN A 112 1.36 -7.39 19.35
CA ASN A 112 2.78 -7.65 19.54
C ASN A 112 3.15 -9.15 19.44
N ASP A 113 2.21 -10.04 19.79
CA ASP A 113 2.43 -11.48 19.79
C ASP A 113 2.01 -12.14 18.46
N ILE A 114 1.62 -11.34 17.44
CA ILE A 114 1.22 -11.86 16.14
C ILE A 114 2.43 -11.87 15.21
N GLU A 115 2.87 -13.07 14.85
CA GLU A 115 3.98 -13.24 13.91
C GLU A 115 3.67 -12.59 12.55
N GLY A 116 4.65 -11.87 11.99
CA GLY A 116 4.51 -11.21 10.70
C GLY A 116 3.79 -9.86 10.73
N VAL A 117 3.40 -9.37 11.90
CA VAL A 117 2.85 -8.02 12.08
C VAL A 117 3.91 -7.10 12.67
N LEU A 118 4.16 -5.99 11.98
CA LEU A 118 5.00 -4.91 12.49
C LEU A 118 4.11 -3.95 13.30
N THR A 119 4.28 -3.95 14.61
CA THR A 119 3.54 -3.03 15.50
C THR A 119 4.27 -1.69 15.59
N ASN A 120 3.62 -0.64 15.11
CA ASN A 120 4.15 0.72 15.13
C ASN A 120 2.98 1.72 15.34
N LYS A 121 2.34 1.61 16.49
CA LYS A 121 1.11 2.36 16.80
C LYS A 121 1.37 3.85 16.94
N VAL A 122 0.65 4.62 16.17
CA VAL A 122 0.56 6.08 16.27
C VAL A 122 -0.56 6.49 17.24
N VAL A 123 -1.68 5.75 17.17
CA VAL A 123 -2.83 5.88 18.04
C VAL A 123 -3.05 4.56 18.75
N TYR A 124 -3.24 4.59 20.06
CA TYR A 124 -3.55 3.40 20.85
C TYR A 124 -5.05 3.28 21.02
N GLY A 125 -5.62 2.29 20.33
CA GLY A 125 -7.03 2.04 20.39
C GLY A 125 -7.88 3.04 19.62
N THR A 126 -9.17 3.03 19.91
CA THR A 126 -10.17 3.84 19.25
C THR A 126 -10.10 5.28 19.68
N HIS A 127 -9.98 6.18 18.74
CA HIS A 127 -10.08 7.61 19.01
C HIS A 127 -11.55 8.05 18.97
N ARG A 128 -12.03 8.61 20.07
CA ARG A 128 -13.39 9.13 20.18
C ARG A 128 -13.39 10.63 19.97
N GLY A 129 -14.30 11.08 19.17
CA GLY A 129 -14.48 12.50 18.92
C GLY A 129 -13.99 12.94 17.54
N ASN A 130 -14.00 14.23 17.34
CA ASN A 130 -13.61 14.86 16.10
C ASN A 130 -12.58 15.96 16.39
N PRO A 131 -11.38 15.92 15.79
CA PRO A 131 -10.90 15.00 14.75
C PRO A 131 -10.47 13.63 15.31
N ALA A 132 -10.50 12.60 14.45
CA ALA A 132 -10.06 11.25 14.80
C ALA A 132 -8.56 11.16 15.12
N LEU A 133 -7.75 12.01 14.53
CA LEU A 133 -6.32 12.15 14.76
C LEU A 133 -5.98 13.62 15.01
N ASP A 134 -5.08 13.87 15.95
CA ASP A 134 -4.45 15.17 16.08
C ASP A 134 -3.33 15.36 15.04
N GLN A 135 -2.77 16.56 14.97
CA GLN A 135 -1.75 16.89 13.97
C GLN A 135 -0.45 16.13 14.16
N ASP A 136 -0.09 15.81 15.41
CA ASP A 136 1.13 15.06 15.73
C ASP A 136 0.98 13.59 15.31
N ALA A 137 -0.20 12.99 15.57
CA ALA A 137 -0.52 11.63 15.12
C ALA A 137 -0.53 11.51 13.59
N VAL A 138 -1.08 12.50 12.88
CA VAL A 138 -1.02 12.55 11.40
C VAL A 138 0.42 12.62 10.91
N SER A 139 1.23 13.50 11.51
CA SER A 139 2.64 13.65 11.13
C SER A 139 3.44 12.36 11.37
N ALA A 140 3.19 11.70 12.50
CA ALA A 140 3.79 10.41 12.83
C ALA A 140 3.36 9.30 11.84
N ALA A 141 2.07 9.24 11.49
CA ALA A 141 1.56 8.27 10.51
C ALA A 141 2.20 8.45 9.13
N ILE A 142 2.35 9.70 8.66
CA ILE A 142 3.06 10.01 7.42
C ILE A 142 4.51 9.52 7.50
N SER A 143 5.19 9.77 8.62
CA SER A 143 6.59 9.38 8.84
C SER A 143 6.76 7.85 8.80
N ILE A 144 5.81 7.10 9.38
CA ILE A 144 5.79 5.64 9.32
C ILE A 144 5.64 5.17 7.88
N GLY A 145 4.66 5.71 7.14
CA GLY A 145 4.45 5.38 5.74
C GLY A 145 5.71 5.63 4.88
N MET A 146 6.38 6.75 5.10
CA MET A 146 7.65 7.07 4.41
C MET A 146 8.77 6.09 4.77
N SER A 147 8.88 5.70 6.04
CA SER A 147 9.88 4.74 6.51
C SER A 147 9.66 3.36 5.90
N VAL A 148 8.42 2.87 5.91
CA VAL A 148 8.04 1.60 5.29
C VAL A 148 8.36 1.60 3.80
N ALA A 149 7.95 2.65 3.08
CA ALA A 149 8.22 2.76 1.65
C ALA A 149 9.72 2.71 1.33
N ARG A 150 10.55 3.42 2.12
CA ARG A 150 12.01 3.38 1.96
C ARG A 150 12.60 2.00 2.22
N THR A 151 12.15 1.33 3.28
CA THR A 151 12.61 -0.02 3.63
C THR A 151 12.30 -1.00 2.50
N LEU A 152 11.08 -0.97 1.98
CA LEU A 152 10.68 -1.84 0.87
C LEU A 152 11.44 -1.53 -0.43
N ALA A 153 11.70 -0.27 -0.71
CA ALA A 153 12.50 0.12 -1.86
C ALA A 153 13.94 -0.44 -1.76
N VAL A 154 14.56 -0.37 -0.58
CA VAL A 154 15.88 -0.99 -0.32
C VAL A 154 15.85 -2.51 -0.49
N GLN A 155 14.75 -3.16 -0.15
CA GLN A 155 14.53 -4.59 -0.39
C GLN A 155 14.23 -4.93 -1.85
N GLY A 156 14.21 -3.94 -2.74
CA GLY A 156 14.00 -4.14 -4.18
C GLY A 156 12.53 -4.21 -4.60
N ILE A 157 11.59 -3.85 -3.73
CA ILE A 157 10.17 -3.70 -4.10
C ILE A 157 10.01 -2.42 -4.92
N GLN A 158 9.45 -2.54 -6.11
CA GLN A 158 9.33 -1.45 -7.09
C GLN A 158 7.90 -0.94 -7.26
N ALA A 159 6.92 -1.77 -6.90
CA ALA A 159 5.50 -1.42 -6.96
C ALA A 159 4.80 -1.90 -5.69
N VAL A 160 3.95 -1.05 -5.12
CA VAL A 160 3.25 -1.34 -3.86
C VAL A 160 1.76 -1.18 -4.06
N GLY A 161 1.00 -2.21 -3.72
CA GLY A 161 -0.43 -2.10 -3.47
C GLY A 161 -0.67 -1.67 -2.03
N LEU A 162 -1.66 -0.80 -1.81
CA LEU A 162 -2.04 -0.34 -0.48
C LEU A 162 -3.40 -0.92 -0.09
N GLY A 163 -3.51 -1.35 1.15
CA GLY A 163 -4.74 -1.81 1.77
C GLY A 163 -4.83 -1.36 3.22
N ASN A 164 -6.01 -1.48 3.79
CA ASN A 164 -6.24 -1.21 5.20
C ASN A 164 -7.10 -2.30 5.84
N ILE A 165 -6.95 -2.45 7.14
CA ILE A 165 -7.80 -3.23 8.02
C ILE A 165 -8.14 -2.34 9.20
N GLY A 166 -9.41 -2.31 9.60
CA GLY A 166 -9.82 -1.58 10.79
C GLY A 166 -11.30 -1.33 10.84
N GLU A 167 -11.84 -1.18 12.05
CA GLU A 167 -13.21 -0.73 12.23
C GLU A 167 -13.28 0.78 11.98
N ARG A 168 -14.13 1.19 11.04
CA ARG A 168 -14.34 2.59 10.64
C ARG A 168 -13.09 3.32 10.14
N SER A 169 -12.16 2.56 9.59
CA SER A 169 -10.95 3.08 8.93
C SER A 169 -11.20 3.46 7.47
#